data_d4a500cb8b4fd1aca13d81b89948abdf
#
_entry.id   d4a500cb8b4fd1aca13d81b89948abdf
#
_cell.length_a   1.000
_cell.length_b   1.000
_cell.length_c   1.000
_cell.angle_alpha   90.00
_cell.angle_beta   90.00
_cell.angle_gamma   90.00
#
_symmetry.space_group_name_H-M   'P 1'
#
loop_
_entity.id
_entity.type
_entity.pdbx_description
1 polymer ?
#
loop_
_entity_poly.entity_id
_entity_poly.type
_entity_poly.pdbx_seq_one_letter_code
_entity_poly.pdbx_strand_id
1 'polypeptide(L)'
;MEDEIIEIYEYNDQTLELSLVTEEEIPEALEVVRDTFERTKNKKCKVFRLESDEKMRSYMTDKGFAVKAMRYGEMVAVFVVQTEGVDKILAETGLELSEEERKSAALIYSWYPMTYIRNGEGVPVRLINKMMRAAEKVMWDRGIHYAAGIIDYGVTRAMGTFGRSRYEERGDFQKENGEMQTLFWKDLKKVESHLMNGDDDCPWFCIEQAQEQEGPEIYNFMQRIYEGIPDKSWFSMDKEEKILRYVATAGFAVKAEAPVGGHEYELAEIFIARTSELGEENLGKYLNLNEEELTRVAHMEIAMVDEEFRGRGLQKELMKTAEEHLKFLGYHWLMGTAHPENVYSVNNFRKLGYEIVAKDLKYGGLPRYVFCKKI
;
A
#
# COMPACT_ATOMS: atom_id res chain seq x y z
N MET A 1 15.15 17.66 -24.49
CA MET A 1 14.56 18.08 -23.21
C MET A 1 15.22 17.20 -22.18
N GLU A 2 15.79 17.77 -21.15
CA GLU A 2 16.29 16.97 -20.02
C GLU A 2 15.12 16.17 -19.47
N ASP A 3 15.32 14.88 -19.17
CA ASP A 3 14.33 14.02 -18.54
C ASP A 3 13.92 14.66 -17.22
N GLU A 4 12.69 15.11 -17.10
CA GLU A 4 12.16 15.66 -15.86
C GLU A 4 11.97 14.50 -14.89
N ILE A 5 12.91 14.34 -13.95
CA ILE A 5 12.83 13.34 -12.90
C ILE A 5 11.64 13.69 -12.00
N ILE A 6 10.69 12.79 -11.89
CA ILE A 6 9.50 12.94 -11.05
C ILE A 6 9.85 12.62 -9.60
N GLU A 7 10.62 11.55 -9.37
CA GLU A 7 10.96 11.05 -8.05
C GLU A 7 12.22 10.17 -8.11
N ILE A 8 13.07 10.22 -7.08
CA ILE A 8 14.23 9.36 -6.91
C ILE A 8 14.06 8.59 -5.60
N TYR A 9 14.32 7.29 -5.66
CA TYR A 9 14.36 6.41 -4.47
C TYR A 9 15.73 5.80 -4.33
N GLU A 10 16.32 5.91 -3.16
CA GLU A 10 17.51 5.16 -2.81
C GLU A 10 17.14 3.96 -1.95
N TYR A 11 17.67 2.81 -2.29
CA TYR A 11 17.41 1.56 -1.62
C TYR A 11 18.62 0.63 -1.66
N ASN A 12 19.19 0.28 -0.49
CA ASN A 12 20.35 -0.60 -0.39
C ASN A 12 21.48 -0.23 -1.37
N ASP A 13 21.95 1.01 -1.34
CA ASP A 13 22.97 1.58 -2.26
C ASP A 13 22.58 1.57 -3.75
N GLN A 14 21.30 1.49 -4.05
CA GLN A 14 20.77 1.49 -5.41
C GLN A 14 19.80 2.64 -5.61
N THR A 15 20.02 3.40 -6.66
CA THR A 15 19.12 4.49 -7.07
C THR A 15 18.08 3.97 -8.05
N LEU A 16 16.83 4.27 -7.77
CA LEU A 16 15.71 4.06 -8.67
C LEU A 16 15.13 5.42 -9.05
N GLU A 17 15.20 5.76 -10.31
CA GLU A 17 14.68 7.02 -10.84
C GLU A 17 13.34 6.81 -11.53
N LEU A 18 12.33 7.62 -11.18
CA LEU A 18 11.04 7.65 -11.84
C LEU A 18 10.93 8.91 -12.67
N SER A 19 10.64 8.74 -13.96
CA SER A 19 10.46 9.84 -14.90
C SER A 19 9.45 9.48 -15.99
N LEU A 20 9.04 10.45 -16.82
CA LEU A 20 8.19 10.17 -17.97
C LEU A 20 8.98 9.44 -19.07
N VAL A 21 8.31 8.56 -19.79
CA VAL A 21 8.86 7.96 -21.00
C VAL A 21 8.85 9.03 -22.10
N THR A 22 10.02 9.29 -22.68
CA THR A 22 10.15 10.21 -23.81
C THR A 22 9.84 9.51 -25.13
N GLU A 23 9.59 10.26 -26.22
CA GLU A 23 9.34 9.66 -27.53
C GLU A 23 10.51 8.80 -28.03
N GLU A 24 11.73 9.15 -27.70
CA GLU A 24 12.93 8.43 -28.08
C GLU A 24 13.05 7.08 -27.36
N GLU A 25 12.50 6.98 -26.15
CA GLU A 25 12.54 5.78 -25.29
C GLU A 25 11.36 4.84 -25.52
N ILE A 26 10.36 5.22 -26.29
CA ILE A 26 9.20 4.35 -26.55
C ILE A 26 9.60 2.97 -27.08
N PRO A 27 10.57 2.82 -28.01
CA PRO A 27 11.00 1.50 -28.42
C PRO A 27 11.45 0.60 -27.26
N GLU A 28 12.25 1.13 -26.32
CA GLU A 28 12.71 0.42 -25.13
C GLU A 28 11.52 0.11 -24.18
N ALA A 29 10.63 1.07 -23.97
CA ALA A 29 9.43 0.85 -23.17
C ALA A 29 8.54 -0.27 -23.74
N LEU A 30 8.40 -0.36 -25.06
CA LEU A 30 7.68 -1.45 -25.73
C LEU A 30 8.39 -2.80 -25.57
N GLU A 31 9.71 -2.83 -25.49
CA GLU A 31 10.45 -4.07 -25.18
C GLU A 31 10.17 -4.54 -23.75
N VAL A 32 10.17 -3.63 -22.78
CA VAL A 32 9.79 -3.94 -21.38
C VAL A 32 8.36 -4.50 -21.30
N VAL A 33 7.42 -3.92 -22.04
CA VAL A 33 6.03 -4.38 -22.12
C VAL A 33 5.97 -5.80 -22.68
N ARG A 34 6.61 -6.05 -23.81
CA ARG A 34 6.62 -7.37 -24.47
C ARG A 34 7.28 -8.43 -23.62
N ASP A 35 8.46 -8.14 -23.06
CA ASP A 35 9.17 -9.06 -22.16
C ASP A 35 8.32 -9.45 -20.95
N THR A 36 7.71 -8.47 -20.30
CA THR A 36 6.83 -8.72 -19.17
C THR A 36 5.64 -9.60 -19.56
N PHE A 37 5.01 -9.34 -20.69
CA PHE A 37 3.89 -10.14 -21.18
C PHE A 37 4.32 -11.57 -21.49
N GLU A 38 5.40 -11.78 -22.26
CA GLU A 38 5.90 -13.10 -22.63
C GLU A 38 6.20 -13.98 -21.41
N ARG A 39 6.79 -13.39 -20.36
CA ARG A 39 7.11 -14.10 -19.13
C ARG A 39 5.89 -14.41 -18.25
N THR A 40 4.80 -13.70 -18.45
CA THR A 40 3.59 -13.83 -17.62
C THR A 40 2.43 -14.53 -18.33
N LYS A 41 2.45 -14.68 -19.65
CA LYS A 41 1.35 -15.23 -20.46
C LYS A 41 0.88 -16.62 -20.02
N ASN A 42 1.76 -17.43 -19.46
CA ASN A 42 1.45 -18.80 -19.00
C ASN A 42 1.01 -18.86 -17.53
N LYS A 43 0.95 -17.73 -16.82
CA LYS A 43 0.48 -17.68 -15.43
C LYS A 43 -1.05 -17.57 -15.42
N LYS A 44 -1.70 -18.29 -14.51
CA LYS A 44 -3.17 -18.29 -14.35
C LYS A 44 -3.77 -16.89 -14.11
N CYS A 45 -2.95 -15.88 -13.84
CA CYS A 45 -3.37 -14.52 -13.58
C CYS A 45 -3.00 -13.63 -14.78
N LYS A 46 -3.96 -13.31 -15.62
CA LYS A 46 -3.79 -12.38 -16.73
C LYS A 46 -3.92 -10.94 -16.23
N VAL A 47 -2.88 -10.45 -15.56
CA VAL A 47 -2.85 -9.06 -15.04
C VAL A 47 -2.42 -8.08 -16.14
N PHE A 48 -1.69 -8.55 -17.14
CA PHE A 48 -1.09 -7.69 -18.15
C PHE A 48 -1.82 -7.81 -19.48
N ARG A 49 -2.11 -6.65 -20.07
CA ARG A 49 -2.70 -6.55 -21.40
C ARG A 49 -1.60 -6.27 -22.40
N LEU A 50 -1.58 -6.99 -23.50
CA LEU A 50 -0.73 -6.70 -24.64
C LEU A 50 -1.61 -6.30 -25.80
N GLU A 51 -1.43 -5.07 -26.25
CA GLU A 51 -2.03 -4.53 -27.45
C GLU A 51 -0.97 -4.47 -28.58
N SER A 52 -1.36 -4.04 -29.78
CA SER A 52 -0.38 -3.76 -30.81
C SER A 52 0.60 -2.64 -30.39
N ASP A 53 1.83 -2.68 -30.91
CA ASP A 53 2.84 -1.65 -30.62
C ASP A 53 2.32 -0.24 -30.96
N GLU A 54 1.57 -0.09 -32.04
CA GLU A 54 0.96 1.17 -32.42
C GLU A 54 -0.01 1.69 -31.36
N LYS A 55 -0.87 0.82 -30.83
CA LYS A 55 -1.83 1.17 -29.79
C LYS A 55 -1.14 1.44 -28.48
N MET A 56 -0.15 0.66 -28.08
CA MET A 56 0.65 0.90 -26.89
C MET A 56 1.41 2.23 -26.97
N ARG A 57 2.02 2.51 -28.16
CA ARG A 57 2.66 3.80 -28.42
C ARG A 57 1.67 4.94 -28.19
N SER A 58 0.45 4.85 -28.76
CA SER A 58 -0.55 5.92 -28.62
C SER A 58 -0.94 6.18 -27.16
N TYR A 59 -0.95 5.17 -26.29
CA TYR A 59 -1.20 5.36 -24.86
C TYR A 59 -0.02 6.02 -24.13
N MET A 60 1.20 5.92 -24.65
CA MET A 60 2.38 6.55 -24.09
C MET A 60 2.60 7.97 -24.62
N THR A 61 1.86 8.38 -25.68
CA THR A 61 1.99 9.68 -26.34
C THR A 61 0.67 10.46 -26.39
N ASP A 62 -0.08 10.29 -27.49
CA ASP A 62 -1.24 11.12 -27.82
C ASP A 62 -2.43 10.90 -26.89
N LYS A 63 -2.64 9.66 -26.42
CA LYS A 63 -3.80 9.26 -25.62
C LYS A 63 -3.51 9.09 -24.15
N GLY A 64 -2.29 9.46 -23.71
CA GLY A 64 -1.90 9.30 -22.34
C GLY A 64 -0.46 9.67 -22.07
N PHE A 65 0.14 8.95 -21.15
CA PHE A 65 1.57 9.04 -20.82
C PHE A 65 2.02 7.74 -20.13
N ALA A 66 3.32 7.55 -20.06
CA ALA A 66 3.90 6.47 -19.26
C ALA A 66 4.96 7.00 -18.32
N VAL A 67 5.01 6.41 -17.13
CA VAL A 67 6.09 6.59 -16.15
C VAL A 67 7.02 5.40 -16.30
N LYS A 68 8.32 5.65 -16.45
CA LYS A 68 9.39 4.64 -16.42
C LYS A 68 10.04 4.58 -15.06
N ALA A 69 10.57 3.43 -14.72
CA ALA A 69 11.51 3.27 -13.62
C ALA A 69 12.86 2.86 -14.18
N MET A 70 13.90 3.66 -13.90
CA MET A 70 15.27 3.41 -14.32
C MET A 70 16.10 2.92 -13.14
N ARG A 71 16.95 1.92 -13.37
CA ARG A 71 17.92 1.38 -12.41
C ARG A 71 19.22 1.08 -13.12
N TYR A 72 20.31 1.63 -12.63
CA TYR A 72 21.64 1.48 -13.28
C TYR A 72 21.65 1.81 -14.78
N GLY A 73 20.84 2.79 -15.19
CA GLY A 73 20.73 3.19 -16.59
C GLY A 73 19.86 2.26 -17.47
N GLU A 74 19.20 1.25 -16.89
CA GLU A 74 18.29 0.34 -17.58
C GLU A 74 16.85 0.61 -17.19
N MET A 75 15.92 0.56 -18.15
CA MET A 75 14.48 0.67 -17.88
C MET A 75 13.96 -0.65 -17.31
N VAL A 76 13.57 -0.63 -16.03
CA VAL A 76 13.16 -1.84 -15.29
C VAL A 76 11.64 -1.98 -15.12
N ALA A 77 10.88 -0.93 -15.37
CA ALA A 77 9.43 -1.00 -15.38
C ALA A 77 8.81 0.15 -16.17
N VAL A 78 7.60 -0.09 -16.67
CA VAL A 78 6.76 0.90 -17.36
C VAL A 78 5.36 0.87 -16.76
N PHE A 79 4.81 2.04 -16.47
CA PHE A 79 3.47 2.26 -15.94
C PHE A 79 2.70 3.17 -16.89
N VAL A 80 1.61 2.67 -17.48
CA VAL A 80 0.90 3.33 -18.56
C VAL A 80 -0.43 3.89 -18.08
N VAL A 81 -0.67 5.15 -18.37
CA VAL A 81 -1.90 5.88 -18.04
C VAL A 81 -2.56 6.38 -19.33
N GLN A 82 -3.84 6.09 -19.49
CA GLN A 82 -4.67 6.61 -20.57
C GLN A 82 -5.41 7.85 -20.08
N THR A 83 -5.42 8.91 -20.88
CA THR A 83 -6.11 10.18 -20.58
C THR A 83 -7.21 10.50 -21.59
N GLU A 84 -7.10 10.04 -22.84
CA GLU A 84 -8.11 10.26 -23.87
C GLU A 84 -9.11 9.14 -23.97
N GLY A 85 -10.38 9.47 -24.16
CA GLY A 85 -11.49 8.52 -24.33
C GLY A 85 -11.90 7.79 -23.05
N VAL A 86 -11.35 8.21 -21.90
CA VAL A 86 -11.65 7.62 -20.60
C VAL A 86 -13.10 7.86 -20.18
N ASP A 87 -13.66 9.01 -20.51
CA ASP A 87 -15.06 9.37 -20.27
C ASP A 87 -16.05 8.35 -20.86
N LYS A 88 -15.76 7.86 -22.08
CA LYS A 88 -16.56 6.83 -22.74
C LYS A 88 -16.42 5.48 -22.06
N ILE A 89 -15.19 5.06 -21.75
CA ILE A 89 -14.92 3.80 -21.02
C ILE A 89 -15.64 3.79 -19.68
N LEU A 90 -15.59 4.88 -18.94
CA LEU A 90 -16.27 5.02 -17.65
C LEU A 90 -17.80 5.05 -17.78
N ALA A 91 -18.33 5.63 -18.85
CA ALA A 91 -19.76 5.62 -19.12
C ALA A 91 -20.29 4.19 -19.41
N GLU A 92 -19.49 3.36 -20.08
CA GLU A 92 -19.83 1.95 -20.38
C GLU A 92 -19.88 1.06 -19.14
N THR A 93 -19.29 1.48 -18.01
CA THR A 93 -19.37 0.70 -16.75
C THR A 93 -20.78 0.68 -16.17
N GLY A 94 -21.63 1.65 -16.49
CA GLY A 94 -22.96 1.80 -15.92
C GLY A 94 -22.98 2.22 -14.46
N LEU A 95 -21.82 2.51 -13.86
CA LEU A 95 -21.70 2.95 -12.47
C LEU A 95 -22.02 4.43 -12.32
N GLU A 96 -22.50 4.81 -11.13
CA GLU A 96 -22.86 6.20 -10.83
C GLU A 96 -21.60 7.08 -10.69
N LEU A 97 -21.23 7.74 -11.78
CA LEU A 97 -20.19 8.76 -11.87
C LEU A 97 -20.78 10.03 -12.48
N SER A 98 -20.51 11.18 -11.89
CA SER A 98 -20.90 12.48 -12.44
C SER A 98 -20.17 12.75 -13.77
N GLU A 99 -20.70 13.70 -14.54
CA GLU A 99 -20.06 14.12 -15.81
C GLU A 99 -18.68 14.76 -15.55
N GLU A 100 -18.53 15.50 -14.46
CA GLU A 100 -17.26 16.07 -14.02
C GLU A 100 -16.22 14.98 -13.72
N GLU A 101 -16.62 13.98 -12.92
CA GLU A 101 -15.74 12.85 -12.58
C GLU A 101 -15.25 12.15 -13.84
N ARG A 102 -16.14 11.81 -14.78
CA ARG A 102 -15.74 11.11 -16.01
C ARG A 102 -14.81 11.94 -16.90
N LYS A 103 -15.06 13.24 -17.03
CA LYS A 103 -14.26 14.13 -17.91
C LYS A 103 -12.90 14.51 -17.33
N SER A 104 -12.77 14.49 -16.02
CA SER A 104 -11.52 14.82 -15.31
C SER A 104 -10.83 13.60 -14.72
N ALA A 105 -11.04 12.42 -15.31
CA ALA A 105 -10.41 11.18 -14.90
C ALA A 105 -9.38 10.66 -15.90
N ALA A 106 -8.32 10.05 -15.39
CA ALA A 106 -7.43 9.21 -16.16
C ALA A 106 -7.58 7.75 -15.76
N LEU A 107 -7.34 6.84 -16.69
CA LEU A 107 -7.38 5.41 -16.48
C LEU A 107 -5.97 4.84 -16.36
N ILE A 108 -5.66 4.19 -15.25
CA ILE A 108 -4.48 3.35 -15.12
C ILE A 108 -4.69 2.15 -16.03
N TYR A 109 -3.97 2.19 -17.16
CA TYR A 109 -4.16 1.20 -18.21
C TYR A 109 -3.48 -0.12 -17.85
N SER A 110 -2.21 -0.11 -17.52
CA SER A 110 -1.44 -1.28 -17.09
C SER A 110 -0.06 -0.89 -16.56
N TRP A 111 0.64 -1.87 -15.96
CA TRP A 111 2.02 -1.73 -15.51
C TRP A 111 2.84 -2.98 -15.86
N TYR A 112 4.09 -2.79 -16.19
CA TYR A 112 4.96 -3.82 -16.75
C TYR A 112 6.32 -3.85 -16.05
N PRO A 113 6.45 -4.56 -14.90
CA PRO A 113 7.73 -4.72 -14.22
C PRO A 113 8.57 -5.84 -14.86
N MET A 114 9.84 -5.62 -15.05
CA MET A 114 10.76 -6.69 -15.48
C MET A 114 10.93 -7.77 -14.39
N THR A 115 11.23 -9.00 -14.81
CA THR A 115 11.11 -10.18 -13.91
C THR A 115 12.28 -10.35 -12.95
N TYR A 116 13.49 -9.87 -13.30
CA TYR A 116 14.65 -9.96 -12.41
C TYR A 116 14.50 -9.08 -11.16
N ILE A 117 13.59 -8.10 -11.22
CA ILE A 117 13.14 -7.36 -10.05
C ILE A 117 12.56 -8.29 -8.95
N ARG A 118 12.19 -9.53 -9.28
CA ARG A 118 11.56 -10.48 -8.33
C ARG A 118 12.56 -11.40 -7.62
N ASN A 119 13.79 -11.47 -8.06
CA ASN A 119 14.78 -12.46 -7.57
C ASN A 119 15.60 -12.00 -6.35
N GLY A 120 15.13 -11.03 -5.58
CA GLY A 120 15.76 -10.68 -4.30
C GLY A 120 16.98 -9.76 -4.39
N GLU A 121 17.38 -9.35 -5.57
CA GLU A 121 18.42 -8.34 -5.73
C GLU A 121 17.82 -6.93 -5.66
N GLY A 122 17.31 -6.57 -4.47
CA GLY A 122 17.14 -5.18 -4.07
C GLY A 122 16.28 -4.30 -4.97
N VAL A 123 15.05 -4.73 -5.31
CA VAL A 123 14.06 -3.81 -5.86
C VAL A 123 13.13 -3.34 -4.75
N PRO A 124 12.82 -2.05 -4.70
CA PRO A 124 11.90 -1.53 -3.71
C PRO A 124 10.63 -2.35 -3.71
N VAL A 125 10.27 -2.87 -2.56
CA VAL A 125 8.96 -3.46 -2.36
C VAL A 125 7.93 -2.43 -2.85
N ARG A 126 7.05 -2.91 -3.75
CA ARG A 126 5.97 -2.07 -4.28
C ARG A 126 6.38 -0.97 -5.26
N LEU A 127 7.39 -1.24 -6.09
CA LEU A 127 7.73 -0.37 -7.22
C LEU A 127 6.48 0.16 -7.94
N ILE A 128 5.48 -0.70 -8.18
CA ILE A 128 4.25 -0.31 -8.87
C ILE A 128 3.45 0.75 -8.07
N ASN A 129 3.40 0.66 -6.75
CA ASN A 129 2.74 1.68 -5.95
C ASN A 129 3.51 3.02 -5.96
N LYS A 130 4.84 2.98 -6.03
CA LYS A 130 5.67 4.18 -6.21
C LYS A 130 5.44 4.81 -7.59
N MET A 131 5.44 4.00 -8.65
CA MET A 131 5.12 4.46 -10.01
C MET A 131 3.68 5.01 -10.13
N MET A 132 2.72 4.39 -9.44
CA MET A 132 1.33 4.86 -9.38
C MET A 132 1.25 6.25 -8.76
N ARG A 133 1.97 6.52 -7.66
CA ARG A 133 2.05 7.85 -7.05
C ARG A 133 2.72 8.88 -7.96
N ALA A 134 3.83 8.50 -8.60
CA ALA A 134 4.48 9.37 -9.59
C ALA A 134 3.51 9.71 -10.73
N ALA A 135 2.73 8.73 -11.21
CA ALA A 135 1.70 8.97 -12.22
C ALA A 135 0.56 9.87 -11.71
N GLU A 136 0.12 9.71 -10.46
CA GLU A 136 -0.89 10.58 -9.83
C GLU A 136 -0.41 12.04 -9.75
N LYS A 137 0.86 12.27 -9.43
CA LYS A 137 1.46 13.60 -9.47
C LYS A 137 1.41 14.19 -10.87
N VAL A 138 1.81 13.43 -11.90
CA VAL A 138 1.72 13.88 -13.30
C VAL A 138 0.27 14.15 -13.71
N MET A 139 -0.69 13.30 -13.31
CA MET A 139 -2.11 13.55 -13.55
C MET A 139 -2.53 14.90 -12.97
N TRP A 140 -2.16 15.13 -11.71
CA TRP A 140 -2.50 16.38 -11.02
C TRP A 140 -1.91 17.61 -11.74
N ASP A 141 -0.62 17.60 -12.08
CA ASP A 141 0.07 18.69 -12.78
C ASP A 141 -0.57 18.98 -14.16
N ARG A 142 -1.26 17.98 -14.73
CA ARG A 142 -2.04 18.10 -15.98
C ARG A 142 -3.51 18.47 -15.77
N GLY A 143 -3.93 18.78 -14.54
CA GLY A 143 -5.32 19.15 -14.21
C GLY A 143 -6.29 17.97 -14.21
N ILE A 144 -5.79 16.73 -14.07
CA ILE A 144 -6.61 15.53 -13.93
C ILE A 144 -6.85 15.29 -12.46
N HIS A 145 -8.11 15.26 -12.04
CA HIS A 145 -8.49 15.23 -10.64
C HIS A 145 -8.93 13.88 -10.12
N TYR A 146 -9.09 12.90 -10.99
CA TYR A 146 -9.52 11.56 -10.62
C TYR A 146 -8.67 10.50 -11.31
N ALA A 147 -8.32 9.46 -10.59
CA ALA A 147 -7.64 8.30 -11.13
C ALA A 147 -8.55 7.07 -11.03
N ALA A 148 -8.67 6.36 -12.13
CA ALA A 148 -9.48 5.15 -12.24
C ALA A 148 -8.61 3.95 -12.58
N GLY A 149 -9.01 2.76 -12.12
CA GLY A 149 -8.43 1.48 -12.54
C GLY A 149 -9.53 0.46 -12.78
N ILE A 150 -9.48 -0.26 -13.89
CA ILE A 150 -10.42 -1.33 -14.21
C ILE A 150 -9.67 -2.64 -14.28
N ILE A 151 -10.06 -3.60 -13.46
CA ILE A 151 -9.45 -4.93 -13.40
C ILE A 151 -10.49 -6.02 -13.52
N ASP A 152 -10.08 -7.16 -14.07
CA ASP A 152 -10.94 -8.33 -14.16
C ASP A 152 -11.28 -8.85 -12.76
N TYR A 153 -12.54 -9.20 -12.57
CA TYR A 153 -13.06 -9.67 -11.29
C TYR A 153 -12.24 -10.85 -10.75
N GLY A 154 -11.90 -10.80 -9.46
CA GLY A 154 -11.15 -11.86 -8.80
C GLY A 154 -9.63 -11.83 -9.04
N VAL A 155 -9.09 -10.81 -9.70
CA VAL A 155 -7.62 -10.61 -9.81
C VAL A 155 -7.09 -9.96 -8.54
N THR A 156 -7.05 -10.74 -7.46
CA THR A 156 -6.73 -10.30 -6.09
C THR A 156 -5.42 -9.53 -5.97
N ARG A 157 -4.39 -9.88 -6.78
CA ARG A 157 -3.10 -9.18 -6.73
C ARG A 157 -3.19 -7.74 -7.24
N ALA A 158 -3.94 -7.49 -8.30
CA ALA A 158 -4.16 -6.14 -8.80
C ALA A 158 -5.06 -5.34 -7.85
N MET A 159 -6.14 -5.97 -7.34
CA MET A 159 -7.00 -5.39 -6.29
C MET A 159 -6.17 -4.92 -5.09
N GLY A 160 -5.28 -5.78 -4.58
CA GLY A 160 -4.38 -5.42 -3.50
C GLY A 160 -3.43 -4.25 -3.82
N THR A 161 -3.03 -4.07 -5.09
CA THR A 161 -2.21 -2.92 -5.51
C THR A 161 -3.01 -1.62 -5.46
N PHE A 162 -4.25 -1.63 -5.96
CA PHE A 162 -5.15 -0.47 -5.89
C PHE A 162 -5.51 -0.13 -4.44
N GLY A 163 -5.88 -1.13 -3.61
CA GLY A 163 -6.20 -0.92 -2.20
C GLY A 163 -5.04 -0.28 -1.42
N ARG A 164 -3.82 -0.77 -1.62
CA ARG A 164 -2.62 -0.18 -1.00
C ARG A 164 -2.33 1.24 -1.46
N SER A 165 -2.73 1.60 -2.68
CA SER A 165 -2.62 2.97 -3.22
C SER A 165 -3.86 3.83 -2.88
N ARG A 166 -4.74 3.35 -1.98
CA ARG A 166 -5.93 4.06 -1.49
C ARG A 166 -6.98 4.34 -2.57
N TYR A 167 -7.10 3.46 -3.56
CA TYR A 167 -8.24 3.46 -4.46
C TYR A 167 -9.41 2.79 -3.77
N GLU A 168 -10.56 3.41 -3.84
CA GLU A 168 -11.83 2.86 -3.35
C GLU A 168 -12.45 1.97 -4.44
N GLU A 169 -12.99 0.83 -4.07
CA GLU A 169 -13.80 0.00 -4.95
C GLU A 169 -15.16 0.68 -5.16
N ARG A 170 -15.47 1.03 -6.40
CA ARG A 170 -16.74 1.69 -6.77
C ARG A 170 -17.83 0.72 -7.14
N GLY A 171 -17.48 -0.48 -7.54
CA GLY A 171 -18.40 -1.56 -7.85
C GLY A 171 -17.96 -2.43 -9.01
N ASP A 172 -18.70 -3.53 -9.17
CA ASP A 172 -18.53 -4.48 -10.24
C ASP A 172 -19.47 -4.17 -11.41
N PHE A 173 -19.02 -4.43 -12.62
CA PHE A 173 -19.82 -4.30 -13.83
C PHE A 173 -19.48 -5.39 -14.84
N GLN A 174 -20.43 -5.67 -15.74
CA GLN A 174 -20.28 -6.69 -16.78
C GLN A 174 -20.05 -6.04 -18.12
N LYS A 175 -19.02 -6.49 -18.82
CA LYS A 175 -18.79 -6.12 -20.22
C LYS A 175 -19.81 -6.76 -21.16
N GLU A 176 -19.90 -6.25 -22.39
CA GLU A 176 -20.72 -6.84 -23.45
C GLU A 176 -20.38 -8.31 -23.73
N ASN A 177 -19.12 -8.71 -23.57
CA ASN A 177 -18.67 -10.10 -23.75
C ASN A 177 -18.97 -11.02 -22.54
N GLY A 178 -19.64 -10.51 -21.51
CA GLY A 178 -20.02 -11.26 -20.30
C GLY A 178 -18.96 -11.30 -19.20
N GLU A 179 -17.77 -10.76 -19.42
CA GLU A 179 -16.71 -10.71 -18.41
C GLU A 179 -17.05 -9.70 -17.32
N MET A 180 -16.84 -10.10 -16.05
CA MET A 180 -17.00 -9.22 -14.90
C MET A 180 -15.72 -8.45 -14.63
N GLN A 181 -15.86 -7.17 -14.31
CA GLN A 181 -14.76 -6.28 -13.94
C GLN A 181 -15.13 -5.45 -12.73
N THR A 182 -14.12 -4.97 -12.03
CA THR A 182 -14.24 -4.07 -10.86
C THR A 182 -13.61 -2.72 -11.19
N LEU A 183 -14.31 -1.63 -10.89
CA LEU A 183 -13.81 -0.26 -10.99
C LEU A 183 -13.21 0.16 -9.65
N PHE A 184 -11.95 0.55 -9.67
CA PHE A 184 -11.24 1.24 -8.60
C PHE A 184 -11.14 2.72 -8.91
N TRP A 185 -11.27 3.55 -7.88
CA TRP A 185 -11.41 5.00 -8.01
C TRP A 185 -10.63 5.74 -6.94
N LYS A 186 -9.97 6.82 -7.30
CA LYS A 186 -9.32 7.73 -6.36
C LYS A 186 -9.61 9.18 -6.73
N ASP A 187 -10.08 9.94 -5.76
CA ASP A 187 -10.24 11.38 -5.85
C ASP A 187 -8.92 12.05 -5.44
N LEU A 188 -8.19 12.56 -6.41
CA LEU A 188 -6.90 13.21 -6.19
C LEU A 188 -7.05 14.58 -5.50
N LYS A 189 -8.22 15.25 -5.60
CA LYS A 189 -8.53 16.48 -4.88
C LYS A 189 -8.51 16.27 -3.35
N LYS A 190 -8.94 15.10 -2.88
CA LYS A 190 -8.91 14.78 -1.44
C LYS A 190 -7.49 14.65 -0.90
N VAL A 191 -6.58 14.22 -1.74
CA VAL A 191 -5.15 14.15 -1.42
C VAL A 191 -4.58 15.56 -1.34
N GLU A 192 -5.00 16.46 -2.23
CA GLU A 192 -4.46 17.81 -2.36
C GLU A 192 -5.04 18.85 -1.39
N SER A 193 -6.24 18.64 -0.86
CA SER A 193 -6.75 19.53 0.19
C SER A 193 -5.82 19.62 1.40
N HIS A 194 -4.93 18.64 1.56
CA HIS A 194 -3.83 18.65 2.53
C HIS A 194 -2.53 19.29 1.99
N LEU A 195 -2.35 19.41 0.67
CA LEU A 195 -1.17 19.99 0.05
C LEU A 195 -1.28 21.51 -0.16
N MET A 196 -2.48 21.97 -0.56
CA MET A 196 -2.70 23.35 -1.00
C MET A 196 -2.87 24.36 0.14
N ASN A 197 -3.13 23.91 1.36
CA ASN A 197 -3.38 24.81 2.49
C ASN A 197 -2.12 25.40 3.10
N GLY A 198 -0.94 25.20 2.48
CA GLY A 198 0.31 25.75 3.02
C GLY A 198 0.66 25.25 4.42
N ASP A 199 -0.04 24.21 4.87
CA ASP A 199 0.37 23.44 6.03
C ASP A 199 1.56 22.60 5.61
N ASP A 200 2.74 23.20 5.67
CA ASP A 200 4.04 22.50 5.63
C ASP A 200 4.15 21.41 6.71
N ASP A 201 3.13 21.31 7.56
CA ASP A 201 3.03 20.42 8.70
C ASP A 201 2.40 19.05 8.43
N CYS A 202 1.98 18.73 7.20
CA CYS A 202 1.48 17.40 6.88
C CYS A 202 2.34 16.71 5.81
N PRO A 203 3.48 16.13 6.19
CA PRO A 203 4.34 15.42 5.24
C PRO A 203 3.58 14.25 4.61
N TRP A 204 3.84 14.00 3.33
CA TRP A 204 3.37 12.84 2.64
C TRP A 204 4.00 11.59 3.22
N PHE A 205 3.20 10.80 3.90
CA PHE A 205 3.69 9.53 4.41
C PHE A 205 3.68 8.47 3.31
N CYS A 206 4.84 7.86 3.09
CA CYS A 206 4.92 6.63 2.33
C CYS A 206 4.51 5.47 3.23
N ILE A 207 3.32 4.90 3.02
CA ILE A 207 2.87 3.73 3.80
C ILE A 207 3.13 2.46 2.99
N GLU A 208 3.96 1.58 3.52
CA GLU A 208 4.30 0.31 2.86
C GLU A 208 4.60 -0.80 3.88
N GLN A 209 4.61 -2.05 3.40
CA GLN A 209 5.08 -3.17 4.21
C GLN A 209 6.59 -3.14 4.26
N ALA A 210 7.15 -3.23 5.46
CA ALA A 210 8.58 -3.34 5.65
C ALA A 210 9.11 -4.69 5.11
N GLN A 211 10.37 -4.68 4.73
CA GLN A 211 11.10 -5.87 4.34
C GLN A 211 11.80 -6.50 5.54
N GLU A 212 12.15 -7.78 5.43
CA GLU A 212 12.88 -8.50 6.46
C GLU A 212 14.18 -7.78 6.86
N GLN A 213 14.91 -7.25 5.88
CA GLN A 213 16.19 -6.57 6.07
C GLN A 213 16.07 -5.26 6.87
N GLU A 214 14.89 -4.67 6.91
CA GLU A 214 14.60 -3.44 7.68
C GLU A 214 14.31 -3.72 9.16
N GLY A 215 14.24 -5.00 9.54
CA GLY A 215 13.98 -5.41 10.93
C GLY A 215 14.85 -4.73 11.98
N PRO A 216 16.20 -4.66 11.81
CA PRO A 216 17.07 -3.97 12.76
C PRO A 216 16.78 -2.46 12.87
N GLU A 217 16.48 -1.79 11.75
CA GLU A 217 16.10 -0.38 11.76
C GLU A 217 14.77 -0.15 12.48
N ILE A 218 13.77 -1.00 12.21
CA ILE A 218 12.49 -0.98 12.91
C ILE A 218 12.69 -1.17 14.41
N TYR A 219 13.53 -2.11 14.83
CA TYR A 219 13.80 -2.32 16.24
C TYR A 219 14.47 -1.12 16.90
N ASN A 220 15.46 -0.50 16.25
CA ASN A 220 16.11 0.73 16.73
C ASN A 220 15.11 1.88 16.83
N PHE A 221 14.23 2.05 15.85
CA PHE A 221 13.14 3.02 15.91
C PHE A 221 12.23 2.75 17.11
N MET A 222 11.82 1.50 17.31
CA MET A 222 10.98 1.11 18.45
C MET A 222 11.65 1.43 19.79
N GLN A 223 12.95 1.15 19.94
CA GLN A 223 13.69 1.47 21.16
C GLN A 223 13.69 2.97 21.45
N ARG A 224 13.98 3.80 20.42
CA ARG A 224 13.97 5.26 20.53
C ARG A 224 12.60 5.76 20.99
N ILE A 225 11.51 5.29 20.39
CA ILE A 225 10.16 5.70 20.77
C ILE A 225 9.81 5.20 22.18
N TYR A 226 10.20 3.95 22.50
CA TYR A 226 9.96 3.38 23.82
C TYR A 226 10.62 4.21 24.95
N GLU A 227 11.83 4.69 24.74
CA GLU A 227 12.52 5.55 25.71
C GLU A 227 11.73 6.81 26.03
N GLY A 228 11.04 7.39 25.04
CA GLY A 228 10.19 8.57 25.19
C GLY A 228 8.80 8.31 25.79
N ILE A 229 8.37 7.05 25.99
CA ILE A 229 7.04 6.75 26.58
C ILE A 229 7.04 7.11 28.06
N PRO A 230 6.17 8.05 28.53
CA PRO A 230 6.15 8.49 29.92
C PRO A 230 5.79 7.38 30.91
N ASP A 231 4.81 6.55 30.56
CA ASP A 231 4.37 5.41 31.38
C ASP A 231 4.64 4.09 30.65
N LYS A 232 5.70 3.41 31.10
CA LYS A 232 6.14 2.14 30.52
C LYS A 232 5.10 1.01 30.66
N SER A 233 4.09 1.14 31.53
CA SER A 233 3.02 0.16 31.66
C SER A 233 2.12 0.09 30.43
N TRP A 234 2.10 1.14 29.60
CA TRP A 234 1.30 1.20 28.39
C TRP A 234 1.82 0.28 27.29
N PHE A 235 3.13 0.01 27.28
CA PHE A 235 3.78 -0.79 26.26
C PHE A 235 4.73 -1.82 26.87
N SER A 236 4.68 -3.06 26.39
CA SER A 236 5.62 -4.11 26.75
C SER A 236 6.59 -4.33 25.59
N MET A 237 7.83 -3.87 25.76
CA MET A 237 8.86 -4.02 24.73
C MET A 237 9.33 -5.47 24.65
N ASP A 238 9.22 -6.05 23.47
CA ASP A 238 9.77 -7.39 23.17
C ASP A 238 11.27 -7.29 22.86
N LYS A 239 11.97 -8.44 22.97
CA LYS A 239 13.38 -8.56 22.58
C LYS A 239 13.54 -8.43 21.07
N GLU A 240 14.72 -7.97 20.65
CA GLU A 240 15.06 -7.82 19.24
C GLU A 240 14.77 -9.05 18.40
N GLU A 241 15.25 -10.23 18.82
CA GLU A 241 15.04 -11.49 18.11
C GLU A 241 13.56 -11.78 17.81
N LYS A 242 12.67 -11.41 18.75
CA LYS A 242 11.23 -11.60 18.60
C LYS A 242 10.64 -10.61 17.58
N ILE A 243 11.08 -9.36 17.61
CA ILE A 243 10.66 -8.34 16.64
C ILE A 243 11.13 -8.70 15.24
N LEU A 244 12.41 -9.07 15.08
CA LEU A 244 12.94 -9.51 13.78
C LEU A 244 12.12 -10.69 13.22
N ARG A 245 11.78 -11.66 14.07
CA ARG A 245 10.93 -12.79 13.66
C ARG A 245 9.52 -12.35 13.24
N TYR A 246 8.93 -11.37 13.89
CA TYR A 246 7.62 -10.85 13.50
C TYR A 246 7.67 -10.14 12.14
N VAL A 247 8.72 -9.38 11.87
CA VAL A 247 8.89 -8.69 10.59
C VAL A 247 9.15 -9.68 9.44
N ALA A 248 9.93 -10.76 9.71
CA ALA A 248 10.38 -11.68 8.67
C ALA A 248 9.41 -12.84 8.39
N THR A 249 9.00 -13.59 9.44
CA THR A 249 8.37 -14.91 9.25
C THR A 249 7.09 -15.14 10.05
N ALA A 250 6.97 -14.57 11.23
CA ALA A 250 5.80 -14.80 12.11
C ALA A 250 4.76 -13.66 12.03
N GLY A 251 4.87 -12.82 11.01
CA GLY A 251 4.00 -11.69 10.77
C GLY A 251 4.49 -10.82 9.64
N PHE A 252 4.23 -9.54 9.75
CA PHE A 252 4.78 -8.49 8.89
C PHE A 252 4.68 -7.14 9.60
N ALA A 253 5.50 -6.19 9.17
CA ALA A 253 5.39 -4.80 9.59
C ALA A 253 4.85 -3.93 8.45
N VAL A 254 4.04 -2.93 8.79
CA VAL A 254 3.68 -1.81 7.93
C VAL A 254 4.37 -0.59 8.49
N LYS A 255 5.08 0.16 7.66
CA LYS A 255 5.77 1.39 8.05
C LYS A 255 5.17 2.61 7.36
N ALA A 256 5.25 3.76 8.01
CA ALA A 256 5.06 5.06 7.39
C ALA A 256 6.37 5.83 7.46
N GLU A 257 6.81 6.33 6.32
CA GLU A 257 7.99 7.18 6.19
C GLU A 257 7.57 8.59 5.79
N ALA A 258 8.17 9.59 6.43
CA ALA A 258 7.94 11.01 6.15
C ALA A 258 9.13 11.58 5.37
N PRO A 259 8.91 12.47 4.38
CA PRO A 259 9.99 13.20 3.75
C PRO A 259 10.59 14.23 4.72
N VAL A 260 11.91 14.24 4.85
CA VAL A 260 12.64 15.17 5.75
C VAL A 260 13.40 16.26 5.00
N GLY A 261 13.25 16.31 3.71
CA GLY A 261 13.88 17.29 2.83
C GLY A 261 14.79 16.64 1.77
N GLY A 262 14.92 17.27 0.62
CA GLY A 262 15.61 16.64 -0.51
C GLY A 262 14.90 15.36 -0.95
N HIS A 263 15.63 14.25 -0.97
CA HIS A 263 15.09 12.93 -1.30
C HIS A 263 15.16 11.96 -0.10
N GLU A 264 15.36 12.50 1.10
CA GLU A 264 15.49 11.71 2.31
C GLU A 264 14.11 11.48 2.95
N TYR A 265 13.93 10.28 3.51
CA TYR A 265 12.74 9.87 4.24
C TYR A 265 13.18 9.32 5.59
N GLU A 266 12.38 9.62 6.61
CA GLU A 266 12.57 9.06 7.94
C GLU A 266 11.37 8.24 8.38
N LEU A 267 11.62 7.23 9.20
CA LEU A 267 10.58 6.38 9.75
C LEU A 267 9.74 7.16 10.76
N ALA A 268 8.47 7.39 10.42
CA ALA A 268 7.50 8.15 11.22
C ALA A 268 6.64 7.25 12.10
N GLU A 269 6.27 6.06 11.62
CA GLU A 269 5.48 5.08 12.35
C GLU A 269 5.72 3.67 11.84
N ILE A 270 5.61 2.71 12.76
CA ILE A 270 5.52 1.28 12.45
C ILE A 270 4.27 0.67 13.06
N PHE A 271 3.74 -0.31 12.37
CA PHE A 271 2.71 -1.20 12.86
C PHE A 271 3.10 -2.65 12.56
N ILE A 272 3.10 -3.51 13.57
CA ILE A 272 3.41 -4.94 13.41
C ILE A 272 2.16 -5.76 13.63
N ALA A 273 1.81 -6.57 12.64
CA ALA A 273 0.83 -7.63 12.74
C ALA A 273 1.54 -8.97 12.88
N ARG A 274 1.13 -9.74 13.88
CA ARG A 274 1.62 -11.12 14.08
C ARG A 274 0.59 -12.08 13.53
N THR A 275 1.04 -13.00 12.71
CA THR A 275 0.23 -14.11 12.20
C THR A 275 0.17 -15.26 13.21
N SER A 276 -0.86 -16.12 13.10
CA SER A 276 -1.19 -17.01 14.19
C SER A 276 -0.14 -18.08 14.44
N GLU A 277 0.26 -18.18 15.70
CA GLU A 277 0.87 -19.37 16.28
C GLU A 277 -0.17 -20.00 17.20
N LEU A 278 -0.35 -21.32 17.10
CA LEU A 278 -1.15 -22.05 18.08
C LEU A 278 -0.39 -22.05 19.39
N GLY A 279 -1.00 -21.57 20.47
CA GLY A 279 -0.39 -21.55 21.79
C GLY A 279 -1.08 -20.60 22.75
N GLU A 280 -0.52 -20.47 23.96
CA GLU A 280 -1.10 -19.66 25.04
C GLU A 280 -1.20 -18.16 24.71
N GLU A 281 -0.35 -17.68 23.82
CA GLU A 281 -0.35 -16.27 23.37
C GLU A 281 -1.44 -15.96 22.33
N ASN A 282 -2.13 -16.99 21.78
CA ASN A 282 -3.21 -16.76 20.83
C ASN A 282 -4.44 -16.17 21.56
N LEU A 283 -4.79 -14.92 21.19
CA LEU A 283 -5.92 -14.20 21.79
C LEU A 283 -7.28 -14.80 21.42
N GLY A 284 -7.37 -15.65 20.41
CA GLY A 284 -8.59 -16.37 20.04
C GLY A 284 -9.20 -17.20 21.17
N LYS A 285 -8.40 -17.54 22.18
CA LYS A 285 -8.88 -18.21 23.41
C LYS A 285 -10.01 -17.43 24.13
N TYR A 286 -10.08 -16.12 23.98
CA TYR A 286 -11.15 -15.31 24.56
C TYR A 286 -12.48 -15.43 23.80
N LEU A 287 -12.46 -16.06 22.62
CA LEU A 287 -13.63 -16.21 21.74
C LEU A 287 -14.17 -17.65 21.73
N ASN A 288 -13.58 -18.57 22.50
CA ASN A 288 -13.89 -20.01 22.48
C ASN A 288 -13.83 -20.64 21.08
N LEU A 289 -12.89 -20.20 20.25
CA LEU A 289 -12.66 -20.73 18.91
C LEU A 289 -12.07 -22.15 18.97
N ASN A 290 -12.42 -22.98 17.99
CA ASN A 290 -11.79 -24.29 17.80
C ASN A 290 -10.37 -24.15 17.20
N GLU A 291 -9.61 -25.25 17.13
CA GLU A 291 -8.21 -25.21 16.65
C GLU A 291 -8.08 -24.70 15.21
N GLU A 292 -9.01 -25.04 14.33
CA GLU A 292 -9.00 -24.57 12.94
C GLU A 292 -9.25 -23.06 12.89
N GLU A 293 -10.23 -22.56 13.64
CA GLU A 293 -10.52 -21.13 13.73
C GLU A 293 -9.36 -20.34 14.37
N LEU A 294 -8.66 -20.92 15.36
CA LEU A 294 -7.49 -20.31 15.97
C LEU A 294 -6.36 -20.07 14.96
N THR A 295 -6.24 -20.88 13.89
CA THR A 295 -5.28 -20.64 12.81
C THR A 295 -5.65 -19.44 11.95
N ARG A 296 -6.88 -18.95 12.03
CA ARG A 296 -7.40 -17.78 11.30
C ARG A 296 -7.43 -16.50 12.15
N VAL A 297 -6.78 -16.52 13.31
CA VAL A 297 -6.63 -15.36 14.19
C VAL A 297 -5.31 -14.66 13.89
N ALA A 298 -5.32 -13.38 13.62
CA ALA A 298 -4.12 -12.54 13.55
C ALA A 298 -4.12 -11.51 14.68
N HIS A 299 -2.93 -11.10 15.10
CA HIS A 299 -2.75 -10.18 16.22
C HIS A 299 -2.26 -8.82 15.72
N MET A 300 -2.97 -7.78 16.07
CA MET A 300 -2.61 -6.37 15.90
C MET A 300 -1.65 -6.01 17.05
N GLU A 301 -0.36 -6.34 16.88
CA GLU A 301 0.56 -6.55 17.98
C GLU A 301 1.19 -5.25 18.49
N ILE A 302 1.77 -4.45 17.60
CA ILE A 302 2.57 -3.28 17.95
C ILE A 302 2.19 -2.10 17.07
N ALA A 303 2.04 -0.92 17.68
CA ALA A 303 1.96 0.35 16.98
C ALA A 303 2.85 1.37 17.69
N MET A 304 3.77 1.99 16.97
CA MET A 304 4.67 3.02 17.50
C MET A 304 4.79 4.18 16.54
N VAL A 305 4.44 5.37 17.01
CA VAL A 305 4.46 6.64 16.28
C VAL A 305 5.49 7.55 16.90
N ASP A 306 6.39 8.10 16.09
CA ASP A 306 7.28 9.16 16.52
C ASP A 306 6.48 10.37 16.98
N GLU A 307 6.96 11.06 18.03
CA GLU A 307 6.19 12.14 18.64
C GLU A 307 5.96 13.33 17.71
N GLU A 308 6.88 13.60 16.79
CA GLU A 308 6.75 14.66 15.78
C GLU A 308 5.61 14.42 14.80
N PHE A 309 5.23 13.14 14.61
CA PHE A 309 4.19 12.72 13.68
C PHE A 309 2.88 12.31 14.35
N ARG A 310 2.76 12.45 15.68
CA ARG A 310 1.51 12.15 16.41
C ARG A 310 0.38 13.09 16.01
N GLY A 311 -0.85 12.63 16.22
CA GLY A 311 -2.06 13.39 15.94
C GLY A 311 -2.49 13.42 14.47
N ARG A 312 -1.71 12.86 13.56
CA ARG A 312 -1.96 12.85 12.10
C ARG A 312 -2.77 11.65 11.61
N GLY A 313 -3.20 10.79 12.52
CA GLY A 313 -4.05 9.62 12.20
C GLY A 313 -3.29 8.42 11.62
N LEU A 314 -1.96 8.45 11.58
CA LEU A 314 -1.11 7.41 11.00
C LEU A 314 -1.42 6.02 11.56
N GLN A 315 -1.50 5.86 12.88
CA GLN A 315 -1.77 4.57 13.50
C GLN A 315 -3.04 3.90 12.94
N LYS A 316 -4.10 4.69 12.75
CA LYS A 316 -5.33 4.20 12.16
C LYS A 316 -5.12 3.72 10.72
N GLU A 317 -4.34 4.46 9.93
CA GLU A 317 -4.07 4.12 8.54
C GLU A 317 -3.18 2.89 8.40
N LEU A 318 -2.13 2.75 9.23
CA LEU A 318 -1.29 1.56 9.23
C LEU A 318 -2.07 0.32 9.68
N MET A 319 -2.90 0.45 10.71
CA MET A 319 -3.81 -0.63 11.14
C MET A 319 -4.75 -1.06 10.02
N LYS A 320 -5.34 -0.11 9.30
CA LYS A 320 -6.21 -0.37 8.15
C LYS A 320 -5.48 -1.13 7.04
N THR A 321 -4.28 -0.67 6.70
CA THR A 321 -3.42 -1.34 5.70
C THR A 321 -3.10 -2.78 6.12
N ALA A 322 -2.82 -2.99 7.41
CA ALA A 322 -2.58 -4.33 7.96
C ALA A 322 -3.84 -5.20 7.92
N GLU A 323 -5.02 -4.67 8.25
CA GLU A 323 -6.31 -5.37 8.15
C GLU A 323 -6.59 -5.87 6.73
N GLU A 324 -6.41 -5.01 5.73
CA GLU A 324 -6.61 -5.36 4.31
C GLU A 324 -5.66 -6.48 3.88
N HIS A 325 -4.40 -6.42 4.33
CA HIS A 325 -3.44 -7.47 4.03
C HIS A 325 -3.78 -8.79 4.72
N LEU A 326 -4.18 -8.76 6.00
CA LEU A 326 -4.59 -9.95 6.75
C LEU A 326 -5.86 -10.59 6.16
N LYS A 327 -6.83 -9.78 5.76
CA LYS A 327 -8.01 -10.25 5.04
C LYS A 327 -7.64 -10.99 3.75
N PHE A 328 -6.72 -10.41 2.98
CA PHE A 328 -6.19 -11.05 1.77
C PHE A 328 -5.49 -12.38 2.04
N LEU A 329 -4.78 -12.50 3.18
CA LEU A 329 -4.13 -13.75 3.61
C LEU A 329 -5.12 -14.79 4.16
N GLY A 330 -6.42 -14.45 4.27
CA GLY A 330 -7.48 -15.36 4.72
C GLY A 330 -7.61 -15.45 6.24
N TYR A 331 -7.18 -14.44 6.99
CA TYR A 331 -7.49 -14.31 8.40
C TYR A 331 -8.93 -13.82 8.57
N HIS A 332 -9.61 -14.33 9.59
CA HIS A 332 -11.01 -14.01 9.86
C HIS A 332 -11.20 -13.18 11.14
N TRP A 333 -10.25 -13.28 12.05
CA TRP A 333 -10.31 -12.66 13.36
C TRP A 333 -9.06 -11.81 13.58
N LEU A 334 -9.26 -10.53 13.82
CA LEU A 334 -8.18 -9.61 14.18
C LEU A 334 -8.31 -9.28 15.65
N MET A 335 -7.26 -9.54 16.40
CA MET A 335 -7.26 -9.32 17.84
C MET A 335 -6.05 -8.51 18.27
N GLY A 336 -6.22 -7.68 19.29
CA GLY A 336 -5.14 -6.89 19.84
C GLY A 336 -5.38 -6.49 21.28
N THR A 337 -4.38 -5.92 21.93
CA THR A 337 -4.50 -5.46 23.31
C THR A 337 -4.06 -4.00 23.45
N ALA A 338 -4.70 -3.27 24.36
CA ALA A 338 -4.26 -1.94 24.74
C ALA A 338 -4.43 -1.73 26.27
N HIS A 339 -3.52 -0.93 26.84
CA HIS A 339 -3.69 -0.48 28.23
C HIS A 339 -4.94 0.42 28.33
N PRO A 340 -5.81 0.25 29.34
CA PRO A 340 -7.05 1.03 29.46
C PRO A 340 -6.83 2.55 29.46
N GLU A 341 -5.72 3.02 30.02
CA GLU A 341 -5.37 4.45 30.09
C GLU A 341 -4.69 4.98 28.82
N ASN A 342 -4.23 4.09 27.92
CA ASN A 342 -3.76 4.51 26.60
C ASN A 342 -4.97 4.81 25.70
N VAL A 343 -5.59 5.97 25.94
CA VAL A 343 -6.80 6.41 25.25
C VAL A 343 -6.62 6.52 23.74
N TYR A 344 -5.41 6.77 23.25
CA TYR A 344 -5.10 6.87 21.83
C TYR A 344 -5.26 5.51 21.15
N SER A 345 -4.61 4.48 21.68
CA SER A 345 -4.70 3.11 21.16
C SER A 345 -6.13 2.56 21.29
N VAL A 346 -6.76 2.76 22.45
CA VAL A 346 -8.17 2.35 22.69
C VAL A 346 -9.11 2.98 21.67
N ASN A 347 -8.95 4.27 21.39
CA ASN A 347 -9.81 4.98 20.44
C ASN A 347 -9.55 4.54 18.98
N ASN A 348 -8.31 4.20 18.60
CA ASN A 348 -8.01 3.71 17.27
C ASN A 348 -8.67 2.34 17.03
N PHE A 349 -8.58 1.41 17.97
CA PHE A 349 -9.31 0.14 17.89
C PHE A 349 -10.81 0.37 17.73
N ARG A 350 -11.42 1.21 18.58
CA ARG A 350 -12.86 1.50 18.49
C ARG A 350 -13.28 2.14 17.17
N LYS A 351 -12.52 3.12 16.67
CA LYS A 351 -12.79 3.79 15.38
C LYS A 351 -12.69 2.85 14.18
N LEU A 352 -11.91 1.78 14.30
CA LEU A 352 -11.79 0.73 13.29
C LEU A 352 -12.81 -0.40 13.46
N GLY A 353 -13.73 -0.28 14.43
CA GLY A 353 -14.80 -1.25 14.64
C GLY A 353 -14.43 -2.48 15.47
N TYR A 354 -13.34 -2.40 16.24
CA TYR A 354 -13.01 -3.46 17.21
C TYR A 354 -13.88 -3.34 18.46
N GLU A 355 -14.29 -4.48 18.96
CA GLU A 355 -15.03 -4.60 20.22
C GLU A 355 -14.13 -5.13 21.34
N ILE A 356 -14.39 -4.70 22.58
CA ILE A 356 -13.69 -5.24 23.75
C ILE A 356 -14.36 -6.56 24.13
N VAL A 357 -13.64 -7.67 23.97
CA VAL A 357 -14.14 -9.02 24.29
C VAL A 357 -13.70 -9.52 25.66
N ALA A 358 -12.63 -8.94 26.22
CA ALA A 358 -12.17 -9.26 27.57
C ALA A 358 -11.39 -8.08 28.20
N LYS A 359 -11.26 -8.15 29.53
CA LYS A 359 -10.35 -7.37 30.34
C LYS A 359 -9.49 -8.34 31.13
N ASP A 360 -8.18 -8.24 31.00
CA ASP A 360 -7.26 -9.19 31.60
C ASP A 360 -5.96 -8.54 32.04
N LEU A 361 -5.19 -9.23 32.87
CA LEU A 361 -3.84 -8.86 33.27
C LEU A 361 -2.85 -9.61 32.37
N LYS A 362 -2.01 -8.89 31.65
CA LYS A 362 -1.00 -9.44 30.73
C LYS A 362 0.38 -8.85 31.02
N TYR A 363 1.39 -9.42 30.36
CA TYR A 363 2.74 -8.87 30.42
C TYR A 363 3.26 -8.62 31.85
N GLY A 364 3.09 -9.62 32.73
CA GLY A 364 3.54 -9.51 34.12
C GLY A 364 2.57 -8.79 35.06
N GLY A 365 1.28 -8.74 34.75
CA GLY A 365 0.23 -8.19 35.61
C GLY A 365 -0.29 -6.81 35.19
N LEU A 366 0.02 -6.37 33.98
CA LEU A 366 -0.45 -5.09 33.46
C LEU A 366 -1.88 -5.20 32.91
N PRO A 367 -2.80 -4.27 33.26
CA PRO A 367 -4.17 -4.31 32.78
C PRO A 367 -4.24 -4.10 31.26
N ARG A 368 -5.08 -4.89 30.59
CA ARG A 368 -5.31 -4.79 29.15
C ARG A 368 -6.79 -4.98 28.80
N TYR A 369 -7.27 -4.19 27.87
CA TYR A 369 -8.43 -4.51 27.08
C TYR A 369 -8.00 -5.46 25.96
N VAL A 370 -8.78 -6.52 25.75
CA VAL A 370 -8.61 -7.42 24.60
C VAL A 370 -9.65 -7.04 23.58
N PHE A 371 -9.20 -6.63 22.41
CA PHE A 371 -10.04 -6.20 21.29
C PHE A 371 -10.16 -7.31 20.27
N CYS A 372 -11.30 -7.36 19.59
CA CYS A 372 -11.56 -8.26 18.49
C CYS A 372 -12.36 -7.57 17.39
N LYS A 373 -12.04 -7.90 16.14
CA LYS A 373 -12.80 -7.58 14.95
C LYS A 373 -12.88 -8.81 14.06
N LYS A 374 -14.07 -9.15 13.59
CA LYS A 374 -14.26 -10.16 12.55
C LYS A 374 -14.22 -9.47 11.18
N ILE A 375 -13.44 -10.03 10.22
CA ILE A 375 -13.27 -9.46 8.88
C ILE A 375 -13.65 -10.46 7.78
#